data_14097f4a0a1e14602a60441b08afd337
#
_entry.id   14097f4a0a1e14602a60441b08afd337
#
_cell.length_a   1.000
_cell.length_b   1.000
_cell.length_c   1.000
_cell.angle_alpha   90.00
_cell.angle_beta   90.00
_cell.angle_gamma   90.00
#
_symmetry.space_group_name_H-M   'P 1'
#
loop_
_entity.id
_entity.type
_entity.pdbx_description
1 polymer ?
#
loop_
_entity_poly.entity_id
_entity_poly.type
_entity_poly.pdbx_seq_one_letter_code
_entity_poly.pdbx_strand_id
1 'polypeptide(L)'
;MDVGSPEAFAESGTLGVEEEFFVVDERGVPTAGSDELVYEGDPPEILEGRVDHELFKFVVETQTPKLDGPKEAPEAVEEVRAALVAYADEYDLRIAAAGLHPGARWREHEHAEKPRYRSQLDRIQYPQHRNTTAGLHVHVGVDDPDKAVWVANRMRWHTPVMLALSVNSPYWNGFDTGLASARAKIFEGLPNTGMPTAFDSFEAFQAFERRMVEHGSIADRGELWYDVRPHSGHGTVEVRSPDGQADPDVVSAFVEYSHALVTDYAERYEDHPEPFEVDGLRRELLDENKWRATRHGHDASFVTRDGSGTVGLGEVVDRECDRLGVSGIRDVYEDESGSERQRRILDEEGEGALYESLVL
;
A
#
# COMPACT_ATOMS: atom_id res chain seq x y z
N MET A 1 12.34 16.11 17.61
CA MET A 1 11.28 15.08 17.66
C MET A 1 10.45 15.29 16.41
N ASP A 2 10.46 14.35 15.48
CA ASP A 2 9.72 14.47 14.22
C ASP A 2 8.25 14.00 14.47
N VAL A 3 7.45 14.94 14.90
CA VAL A 3 5.99 14.78 14.99
C VAL A 3 5.36 15.63 13.90
N GLY A 4 4.25 15.16 13.34
CA GLY A 4 3.58 15.86 12.26
C GLY A 4 3.11 17.27 12.61
N SER A 5 2.90 18.08 11.59
CA SER A 5 2.44 19.45 11.71
C SER A 5 1.04 19.62 11.09
N PRO A 6 0.12 20.35 11.72
CA PRO A 6 -1.16 20.70 11.12
C PRO A 6 -0.99 21.57 9.86
N GLU A 7 0.09 22.34 9.75
CA GLU A 7 0.37 23.22 8.60
C GLU A 7 0.68 22.44 7.32
N ALA A 8 0.96 21.13 7.41
CA ALA A 8 1.15 20.27 6.24
C ALA A 8 -0.16 20.11 5.44
N PHE A 9 -1.32 20.18 6.12
CA PHE A 9 -2.63 20.02 5.51
C PHE A 9 -3.12 21.32 4.88
N ALA A 10 -2.64 21.62 3.67
CA ALA A 10 -2.86 22.90 3.01
C ALA A 10 -3.50 22.78 1.62
N GLU A 11 -3.55 21.60 1.03
CA GLU A 11 -4.01 21.39 -0.34
C GLU A 11 -4.96 20.20 -0.42
N SER A 12 -6.10 20.39 -1.10
CA SER A 12 -7.11 19.35 -1.30
C SER A 12 -7.01 18.72 -2.67
N GLY A 13 -7.17 17.38 -2.75
CA GLY A 13 -7.27 16.63 -4.00
C GLY A 13 -5.98 16.42 -4.77
N THR A 14 -4.82 16.91 -4.27
CA THR A 14 -3.50 16.54 -4.83
C THR A 14 -3.21 15.06 -4.60
N LEU A 15 -2.33 14.48 -5.41
CA LEU A 15 -1.99 13.05 -5.37
C LEU A 15 -0.49 12.82 -5.30
N GLY A 16 -0.12 11.70 -4.65
CA GLY A 16 1.16 11.05 -4.76
C GLY A 16 0.95 9.53 -4.78
N VAL A 17 1.74 8.84 -5.57
CA VAL A 17 1.74 7.37 -5.64
C VAL A 17 3.12 6.87 -5.27
N GLU A 18 3.18 5.92 -4.33
CA GLU A 18 4.40 5.21 -3.96
C GLU A 18 4.23 3.74 -4.33
N GLU A 19 5.23 3.19 -4.99
CA GLU A 19 5.25 1.79 -5.40
C GLU A 19 6.53 1.11 -4.94
N GLU A 20 6.38 -0.04 -4.31
CA GLU A 20 7.48 -0.90 -3.91
C GLU A 20 7.65 -2.02 -4.94
N PHE A 21 8.88 -2.25 -5.39
CA PHE A 21 9.23 -3.21 -6.43
C PHE A 21 10.33 -4.16 -5.98
N PHE A 22 10.35 -5.36 -6.58
CA PHE A 22 11.43 -6.32 -6.41
C PHE A 22 12.50 -6.13 -7.49
N VAL A 23 13.75 -6.09 -7.07
CA VAL A 23 14.91 -6.20 -7.97
C VAL A 23 15.19 -7.68 -8.20
N VAL A 24 15.24 -8.07 -9.47
CA VAL A 24 15.38 -9.48 -9.88
C VAL A 24 16.49 -9.65 -10.94
N ASP A 25 17.01 -10.87 -11.05
CA ASP A 25 18.00 -11.25 -12.07
C ASP A 25 17.32 -11.52 -13.44
N GLU A 26 18.11 -11.93 -14.43
CA GLU A 26 17.65 -12.28 -15.79
C GLU A 26 16.57 -13.39 -15.83
N ARG A 27 16.45 -14.18 -14.75
CA ARG A 27 15.45 -15.26 -14.62
C ARG A 27 14.25 -14.85 -13.79
N GLY A 28 14.18 -13.59 -13.39
CA GLY A 28 13.14 -13.09 -12.50
C GLY A 28 13.30 -13.52 -11.03
N VAL A 29 14.49 -13.97 -10.61
CA VAL A 29 14.75 -14.36 -9.21
C VAL A 29 15.21 -13.15 -8.40
N PRO A 30 14.68 -12.90 -7.19
CA PRO A 30 15.10 -11.78 -6.35
C PRO A 30 16.62 -11.74 -6.15
N THR A 31 17.22 -10.59 -6.39
CA THR A 31 18.67 -10.38 -6.26
C THR A 31 18.95 -9.02 -5.62
N ALA A 32 20.07 -8.90 -4.91
CA ALA A 32 20.49 -7.60 -4.39
C ALA A 32 20.80 -6.64 -5.55
N GLY A 33 20.35 -5.39 -5.44
CA GLY A 33 20.53 -4.38 -6.48
C GLY A 33 20.09 -2.99 -6.03
N SER A 34 19.50 -2.86 -4.83
CA SER A 34 19.06 -1.53 -4.38
C SER A 34 20.21 -0.59 -4.04
N ASP A 35 21.40 -1.12 -3.66
CA ASP A 35 22.57 -0.28 -3.40
C ASP A 35 23.07 0.38 -4.70
N GLU A 36 23.08 -0.37 -5.82
CA GLU A 36 23.42 0.12 -7.14
C GLU A 36 22.45 1.19 -7.62
N LEU A 37 21.13 0.96 -7.44
CA LEU A 37 20.10 1.87 -7.94
C LEU A 37 19.95 3.15 -7.09
N VAL A 38 20.28 3.11 -5.78
CA VAL A 38 20.01 4.23 -4.87
C VAL A 38 21.26 5.00 -4.48
N TYR A 39 22.41 4.32 -4.31
CA TYR A 39 23.63 4.96 -3.78
C TYR A 39 24.79 5.04 -4.76
N GLU A 40 24.96 4.03 -5.60
CA GLU A 40 26.17 3.92 -6.44
C GLU A 40 25.92 4.50 -7.84
N GLY A 41 24.70 4.48 -8.31
CA GLY A 41 24.33 4.95 -9.64
C GLY A 41 23.96 6.43 -9.69
N ASP A 42 23.67 6.89 -10.90
CA ASP A 42 23.22 8.26 -11.21
C ASP A 42 21.82 8.17 -11.84
N PRO A 43 20.76 8.18 -11.00
CA PRO A 43 19.40 8.00 -11.50
C PRO A 43 18.99 9.13 -12.44
N PRO A 44 18.17 8.85 -13.49
CA PRO A 44 17.65 9.88 -14.38
C PRO A 44 16.80 10.89 -13.60
N GLU A 45 16.69 12.12 -14.12
CA GLU A 45 16.04 13.27 -13.47
C GLU A 45 14.66 12.94 -12.86
N ILE A 46 13.87 12.11 -13.55
CA ILE A 46 12.54 11.71 -13.07
C ILE A 46 12.60 10.84 -11.80
N LEU A 47 13.69 10.09 -11.58
CA LEU A 47 13.92 9.26 -10.41
C LEU A 47 14.77 9.96 -9.33
N GLU A 48 15.37 11.10 -9.62
CA GLU A 48 16.23 11.82 -8.68
C GLU A 48 15.45 12.20 -7.42
N GLY A 49 15.87 11.64 -6.27
CA GLY A 49 15.18 11.81 -4.99
C GLY A 49 13.81 11.13 -4.87
N ARG A 50 13.45 10.27 -5.85
CA ARG A 50 12.19 9.51 -5.90
C ARG A 50 12.38 8.01 -5.96
N VAL A 51 13.60 7.51 -5.97
CA VAL A 51 13.93 6.11 -5.75
C VAL A 51 14.64 5.99 -4.40
N ASP A 52 14.20 5.08 -3.55
CA ASP A 52 14.80 4.84 -2.22
C ASP A 52 14.88 3.34 -1.92
N HIS A 53 15.70 3.02 -0.94
CA HIS A 53 15.79 1.68 -0.38
C HIS A 53 14.56 1.31 0.41
N GLU A 54 14.22 0.03 0.33
CA GLU A 54 13.43 -0.68 1.32
C GLU A 54 14.28 -1.57 2.24
N LEU A 55 13.62 -2.33 3.11
CA LEU A 55 14.27 -3.15 4.15
C LEU A 55 15.28 -4.14 3.59
N PHE A 56 14.99 -4.76 2.45
CA PHE A 56 15.87 -5.74 1.80
C PHE A 56 16.56 -5.14 0.57
N LYS A 57 17.80 -5.55 0.30
CA LYS A 57 18.56 -5.09 -0.88
C LYS A 57 17.97 -5.50 -2.23
N PHE A 58 16.94 -6.34 -2.24
CA PHE A 58 16.18 -6.70 -3.44
C PHE A 58 14.82 -5.99 -3.53
N VAL A 59 14.59 -4.94 -2.74
CA VAL A 59 13.37 -4.12 -2.79
C VAL A 59 13.75 -2.65 -2.92
N VAL A 60 13.09 -1.96 -3.82
CA VAL A 60 13.18 -0.51 -4.00
C VAL A 60 11.79 0.11 -3.98
N GLU A 61 11.70 1.34 -3.51
CA GLU A 61 10.49 2.15 -3.56
C GLU A 61 10.68 3.28 -4.56
N THR A 62 9.63 3.59 -5.33
CA THR A 62 9.58 4.81 -6.14
C THR A 62 8.37 5.65 -5.79
N GLN A 63 8.47 6.95 -6.09
CA GLN A 63 7.41 7.92 -5.85
C GLN A 63 7.17 8.73 -7.13
N THR A 64 5.89 8.98 -7.46
CA THR A 64 5.58 9.94 -8.50
C THR A 64 5.92 11.37 -8.04
N PRO A 65 6.10 12.33 -8.97
CA PRO A 65 5.92 13.74 -8.64
C PRO A 65 4.55 13.98 -7.98
N LYS A 66 4.41 15.07 -7.24
CA LYS A 66 3.09 15.51 -6.78
C LYS A 66 2.22 15.86 -7.98
N LEU A 67 1.01 15.30 -8.05
CA LEU A 67 0.05 15.44 -9.13
C LEU A 67 -1.12 16.33 -8.67
N ASP A 68 -1.71 17.05 -9.61
CA ASP A 68 -2.86 17.93 -9.34
C ASP A 68 -4.19 17.16 -9.30
N GLY A 69 -4.21 15.90 -9.76
CA GLY A 69 -5.39 15.06 -9.70
C GLY A 69 -5.24 13.69 -10.41
N PRO A 70 -6.28 12.84 -10.36
CA PRO A 70 -6.19 11.45 -10.79
C PRO A 70 -5.99 11.26 -12.30
N LYS A 71 -6.24 12.29 -13.11
CA LYS A 71 -6.05 12.21 -14.58
C LYS A 71 -4.58 12.18 -15.01
N GLU A 72 -3.70 12.70 -14.16
CA GLU A 72 -2.25 12.72 -14.41
C GLU A 72 -1.58 11.41 -13.97
N ALA A 73 -2.24 10.65 -13.10
CA ALA A 73 -1.63 9.48 -12.48
C ALA A 73 -1.22 8.38 -13.48
N PRO A 74 -2.03 8.00 -14.49
CA PRO A 74 -1.62 6.95 -15.44
C PRO A 74 -0.30 7.28 -16.13
N GLU A 75 -0.16 8.49 -16.69
CA GLU A 75 1.06 8.94 -17.37
C GLU A 75 2.26 9.00 -16.42
N ALA A 76 2.08 9.58 -15.21
CA ALA A 76 3.15 9.70 -14.22
C ALA A 76 3.64 8.33 -13.70
N VAL A 77 2.74 7.37 -13.47
CA VAL A 77 3.08 6.00 -13.07
C VAL A 77 3.85 5.29 -14.18
N GLU A 78 3.37 5.37 -15.41
CA GLU A 78 4.06 4.77 -16.57
C GLU A 78 5.46 5.36 -16.78
N GLU A 79 5.60 6.68 -16.70
CA GLU A 79 6.90 7.36 -16.86
C GLU A 79 7.90 6.95 -15.77
N VAL A 80 7.49 6.92 -14.50
CA VAL A 80 8.36 6.51 -13.38
C VAL A 80 8.76 5.04 -13.52
N ARG A 81 7.82 4.16 -13.84
CA ARG A 81 8.10 2.73 -14.06
C ARG A 81 9.03 2.49 -15.24
N ALA A 82 8.77 3.13 -16.38
CA ALA A 82 9.61 3.02 -17.57
C ALA A 82 11.05 3.50 -17.29
N ALA A 83 11.19 4.60 -16.55
CA ALA A 83 12.49 5.10 -16.14
C ALA A 83 13.21 4.15 -15.18
N LEU A 84 12.49 3.55 -14.21
CA LEU A 84 13.07 2.57 -13.27
C LEU A 84 13.54 1.31 -14.00
N VAL A 85 12.73 0.78 -14.92
CA VAL A 85 13.09 -0.41 -15.72
C VAL A 85 14.31 -0.12 -16.58
N ALA A 86 14.34 1.00 -17.31
CA ALA A 86 15.48 1.37 -18.13
C ALA A 86 16.76 1.59 -17.30
N TYR A 87 16.61 2.20 -16.12
CA TYR A 87 17.74 2.44 -15.23
C TYR A 87 18.28 1.15 -14.60
N ALA A 88 17.40 0.19 -14.23
CA ALA A 88 17.82 -1.11 -13.71
C ALA A 88 18.56 -1.94 -14.79
N ASP A 89 18.13 -1.86 -16.06
CA ASP A 89 18.76 -2.56 -17.19
C ASP A 89 20.23 -2.14 -17.40
N GLU A 90 20.61 -0.91 -17.06
CA GLU A 90 22.02 -0.45 -17.10
C GLU A 90 22.95 -1.24 -16.14
N TYR A 91 22.37 -1.92 -15.17
CA TYR A 91 23.08 -2.76 -14.16
C TYR A 91 22.83 -4.25 -14.34
N ASP A 92 22.31 -4.69 -15.49
CA ASP A 92 21.87 -6.07 -15.73
C ASP A 92 20.83 -6.56 -14.70
N LEU A 93 19.99 -5.65 -14.19
CA LEU A 93 18.92 -5.90 -13.23
C LEU A 93 17.55 -5.71 -13.91
N ARG A 94 16.54 -6.44 -13.40
CA ARG A 94 15.16 -6.29 -13.85
C ARG A 94 14.26 -5.94 -12.65
N ILE A 95 13.10 -5.39 -12.94
CA ILE A 95 12.11 -4.95 -11.95
C ILE A 95 10.87 -5.84 -12.02
N ALA A 96 10.41 -6.31 -10.87
CA ALA A 96 9.19 -7.12 -10.78
C ALA A 96 8.25 -6.55 -9.72
N ALA A 97 6.94 -6.75 -9.90
CA ALA A 97 5.91 -6.23 -9.02
C ALA A 97 4.89 -7.30 -8.59
N ALA A 98 4.71 -7.41 -7.28
CA ALA A 98 3.70 -8.22 -6.59
C ALA A 98 3.63 -7.77 -5.12
N GLY A 99 2.68 -8.25 -4.35
CA GLY A 99 2.67 -7.99 -2.89
C GLY A 99 3.77 -8.76 -2.14
N LEU A 100 4.14 -9.94 -2.66
CA LEU A 100 5.29 -10.77 -2.25
C LEU A 100 5.84 -11.47 -3.48
N HIS A 101 7.15 -11.55 -3.60
CA HIS A 101 7.74 -12.34 -4.66
C HIS A 101 7.76 -13.82 -4.27
N PRO A 102 7.21 -14.73 -5.11
CA PRO A 102 7.09 -16.16 -4.77
C PRO A 102 8.43 -16.83 -4.41
N GLY A 103 9.51 -16.44 -5.09
CA GLY A 103 10.87 -16.95 -4.89
C GLY A 103 11.64 -16.29 -3.75
N ALA A 104 11.13 -15.20 -3.14
CA ALA A 104 11.83 -14.52 -2.07
C ALA A 104 11.88 -15.35 -0.79
N ARG A 105 13.07 -15.87 -0.48
CA ARG A 105 13.35 -16.61 0.75
C ARG A 105 14.11 -15.70 1.69
N TRP A 106 13.44 -15.07 2.64
CA TRP A 106 13.98 -13.99 3.46
C TRP A 106 15.33 -14.26 4.13
N ARG A 107 15.66 -15.53 4.42
CA ARG A 107 16.96 -15.91 5.02
C ARG A 107 18.11 -15.95 4.03
N GLU A 108 17.84 -15.92 2.74
CA GLU A 108 18.82 -16.00 1.66
C GLU A 108 19.22 -14.61 1.16
N HIS A 109 18.56 -13.55 1.66
CA HIS A 109 18.74 -12.18 1.23
C HIS A 109 19.25 -11.27 2.33
N GLU A 110 20.00 -10.24 1.92
CA GLU A 110 20.58 -9.23 2.80
C GLU A 110 19.61 -8.06 3.02
N HIS A 111 19.68 -7.50 4.23
CA HIS A 111 19.00 -6.25 4.55
C HIS A 111 19.82 -5.05 4.11
N ALA A 112 19.14 -3.96 3.74
CA ALA A 112 19.77 -2.68 3.44
C ALA A 112 20.56 -2.12 4.65
N GLU A 113 21.67 -1.46 4.38
CA GLU A 113 22.56 -0.90 5.43
C GLU A 113 22.07 0.45 5.99
N LYS A 114 20.88 0.92 5.58
CA LYS A 114 20.29 2.19 6.05
C LYS A 114 20.14 2.18 7.58
N PRO A 115 20.65 3.18 8.32
CA PRO A 115 20.63 3.18 9.79
C PRO A 115 19.23 3.01 10.38
N ARG A 116 18.18 3.54 9.71
CA ARG A 116 16.78 3.37 10.09
C ARG A 116 16.40 1.89 10.13
N TYR A 117 16.69 1.13 9.08
CA TYR A 117 16.35 -0.29 9.01
C TYR A 117 17.14 -1.13 10.01
N ARG A 118 18.41 -0.82 10.23
CA ARG A 118 19.21 -1.47 11.29
C ARG A 118 18.60 -1.28 12.67
N SER A 119 18.16 -0.07 12.99
CA SER A 119 17.44 0.22 14.24
C SER A 119 16.12 -0.55 14.36
N GLN A 120 15.35 -0.66 13.27
CA GLN A 120 14.11 -1.44 13.25
C GLN A 120 14.38 -2.93 13.44
N LEU A 121 15.37 -3.50 12.75
CA LEU A 121 15.78 -4.90 12.91
C LEU A 121 16.16 -5.22 14.35
N ASP A 122 16.94 -4.35 14.99
CA ASP A 122 17.36 -4.53 16.39
C ASP A 122 16.19 -4.44 17.38
N ARG A 123 15.23 -3.56 17.13
CA ARG A 123 14.10 -3.30 18.02
C ARG A 123 12.93 -4.27 17.83
N ILE A 124 12.60 -4.62 16.58
CA ILE A 124 11.42 -5.43 16.24
C ILE A 124 11.79 -6.92 16.13
N GLN A 125 13.02 -7.25 15.73
CA GLN A 125 13.51 -8.62 15.61
C GLN A 125 12.79 -9.44 14.53
N TYR A 126 12.42 -10.69 14.83
CA TYR A 126 11.90 -11.67 13.87
C TYR A 126 10.79 -11.15 12.92
N PRO A 127 9.79 -10.40 13.36
CA PRO A 127 8.79 -9.89 12.43
C PRO A 127 9.40 -9.02 11.31
N GLN A 128 10.36 -8.15 11.66
CA GLN A 128 11.03 -7.28 10.69
C GLN A 128 11.99 -8.07 9.80
N HIS A 129 12.76 -9.01 10.35
CA HIS A 129 13.69 -9.82 9.57
C HIS A 129 13.05 -10.62 8.43
N ARG A 130 11.77 -10.93 8.50
CA ARG A 130 11.03 -11.70 7.49
C ARG A 130 10.13 -10.86 6.58
N ASN A 131 10.13 -9.54 6.73
CA ASN A 131 9.21 -8.63 6.05
C ASN A 131 9.69 -8.34 4.62
N THR A 132 9.41 -9.26 3.68
CA THR A 132 9.75 -9.16 2.24
C THR A 132 8.58 -8.60 1.43
N THR A 133 7.80 -7.71 2.00
CA THR A 133 6.56 -7.18 1.40
C THR A 133 6.85 -6.04 0.43
N ALA A 134 5.97 -5.90 -0.56
CA ALA A 134 5.90 -4.75 -1.45
C ALA A 134 4.44 -4.32 -1.63
N GLY A 135 4.18 -3.03 -1.57
CA GLY A 135 2.84 -2.46 -1.61
C GLY A 135 2.67 -1.34 -2.62
N LEU A 136 1.43 -0.93 -2.77
CA LEU A 136 1.02 0.29 -3.46
C LEU A 136 0.44 1.23 -2.42
N HIS A 137 0.98 2.46 -2.33
CA HIS A 137 0.47 3.49 -1.45
C HIS A 137 -0.07 4.67 -2.27
N VAL A 138 -1.24 5.17 -1.85
CA VAL A 138 -1.87 6.31 -2.50
C VAL A 138 -2.07 7.42 -1.48
N HIS A 139 -1.48 8.57 -1.73
CA HIS A 139 -1.63 9.78 -0.95
C HIS A 139 -2.63 10.72 -1.61
N VAL A 140 -3.63 11.18 -0.88
CA VAL A 140 -4.58 12.19 -1.37
C VAL A 140 -4.57 13.38 -0.44
N GLY A 141 -4.29 14.55 -0.97
CA GLY A 141 -4.21 15.83 -0.23
C GLY A 141 -5.54 16.20 0.42
N VAL A 142 -5.47 16.70 1.65
CA VAL A 142 -6.61 17.22 2.42
C VAL A 142 -6.17 18.53 3.08
N ASP A 143 -6.98 19.57 2.98
CA ASP A 143 -6.66 20.95 3.35
C ASP A 143 -7.01 21.33 4.80
N ASP A 144 -7.34 20.35 5.64
CA ASP A 144 -7.61 20.53 7.06
C ASP A 144 -7.21 19.27 7.85
N PRO A 145 -6.48 19.40 8.98
CA PRO A 145 -5.98 18.26 9.73
C PRO A 145 -7.09 17.44 10.42
N ASP A 146 -8.13 18.05 10.95
CA ASP A 146 -9.26 17.33 11.56
C ASP A 146 -10.10 16.62 10.49
N LYS A 147 -10.28 17.25 9.32
CA LYS A 147 -10.88 16.65 8.13
C LYS A 147 -10.11 15.39 7.71
N ALA A 148 -8.78 15.44 7.67
CA ALA A 148 -7.94 14.30 7.31
C ALA A 148 -8.13 13.12 8.28
N VAL A 149 -8.20 13.38 9.57
CA VAL A 149 -8.51 12.35 10.59
C VAL A 149 -9.91 11.78 10.39
N TRP A 150 -10.90 12.63 10.15
CA TRP A 150 -12.28 12.23 9.93
C TRP A 150 -12.41 11.36 8.66
N VAL A 151 -11.76 11.74 7.57
CA VAL A 151 -11.69 10.97 6.32
C VAL A 151 -10.99 9.63 6.57
N ALA A 152 -9.81 9.62 7.20
CA ALA A 152 -9.07 8.39 7.50
C ALA A 152 -9.91 7.41 8.34
N ASN A 153 -10.69 7.90 9.31
CA ASN A 153 -11.59 7.08 10.10
C ASN A 153 -12.65 6.37 9.23
N ARG A 154 -13.18 7.04 8.21
CA ARG A 154 -14.19 6.48 7.29
C ARG A 154 -13.61 5.55 6.25
N MET A 155 -12.37 5.81 5.84
CA MET A 155 -11.63 4.95 4.92
C MET A 155 -11.38 3.55 5.48
N ARG A 156 -11.38 3.36 6.81
CA ARG A 156 -11.12 2.06 7.46
C ARG A 156 -12.02 0.92 6.94
N TRP A 157 -13.28 1.21 6.59
CA TRP A 157 -14.16 0.19 6.02
C TRP A 157 -13.80 -0.17 4.58
N HIS A 158 -13.20 0.77 3.83
CA HIS A 158 -12.82 0.56 2.43
C HIS A 158 -11.46 -0.15 2.28
N THR A 159 -10.56 -0.05 3.28
CA THR A 159 -9.24 -0.68 3.16
C THR A 159 -9.30 -2.20 2.98
N PRO A 160 -10.19 -2.98 3.64
CA PRO A 160 -10.42 -4.39 3.30
C PRO A 160 -10.95 -4.61 1.87
N VAL A 161 -11.79 -3.71 1.36
CA VAL A 161 -12.30 -3.81 -0.02
C VAL A 161 -11.16 -3.61 -1.01
N MET A 162 -10.33 -2.58 -0.81
CA MET A 162 -9.13 -2.33 -1.63
C MET A 162 -8.15 -3.50 -1.57
N LEU A 163 -7.92 -4.06 -0.38
CA LEU A 163 -7.09 -5.26 -0.23
C LEU A 163 -7.66 -6.43 -1.03
N ALA A 164 -8.97 -6.70 -0.96
CA ALA A 164 -9.59 -7.80 -1.68
C ALA A 164 -9.46 -7.66 -3.20
N LEU A 165 -9.56 -6.45 -3.73
CA LEU A 165 -9.38 -6.14 -5.15
C LEU A 165 -7.92 -6.25 -5.61
N SER A 166 -6.96 -5.93 -4.73
CA SER A 166 -5.53 -5.85 -5.05
C SER A 166 -4.75 -7.14 -4.80
N VAL A 167 -5.38 -8.23 -4.32
CA VAL A 167 -4.67 -9.44 -3.89
C VAL A 167 -3.73 -9.99 -4.97
N ASN A 168 -2.44 -9.97 -4.67
CA ASN A 168 -1.37 -10.34 -5.60
C ASN A 168 -0.16 -10.97 -4.87
N SER A 169 -0.41 -11.72 -3.78
CA SER A 169 0.67 -12.33 -2.99
C SER A 169 0.26 -13.68 -2.36
N PRO A 170 -0.06 -14.71 -3.17
CA PRO A 170 -0.49 -16.00 -2.63
C PRO A 170 0.66 -16.82 -2.04
N TYR A 171 1.90 -16.53 -2.45
CA TYR A 171 3.08 -17.26 -2.05
C TYR A 171 3.93 -16.46 -1.06
N TRP A 172 4.57 -17.17 -0.14
CA TRP A 172 5.57 -16.61 0.75
C TRP A 172 6.66 -17.62 1.05
N ASN A 173 7.91 -17.18 0.95
CA ASN A 173 9.08 -18.01 1.29
C ASN A 173 9.11 -19.35 0.52
N GLY A 174 8.63 -19.36 -0.72
CA GLY A 174 8.64 -20.51 -1.64
C GLY A 174 7.48 -21.48 -1.49
N PHE A 175 6.39 -21.14 -0.79
CA PHE A 175 5.22 -22.03 -0.69
C PHE A 175 3.90 -21.27 -0.79
N ASP A 176 2.84 -21.95 -1.27
CA ASP A 176 1.48 -21.42 -1.28
C ASP A 176 0.94 -21.35 0.16
N THR A 177 0.58 -20.16 0.58
CA THR A 177 0.07 -19.87 1.93
C THR A 177 -1.41 -20.22 2.09
N GLY A 178 -2.13 -20.46 0.99
CA GLY A 178 -3.57 -20.60 0.96
C GLY A 178 -4.32 -19.27 1.15
N LEU A 179 -3.61 -18.13 1.21
CA LEU A 179 -4.20 -16.79 1.27
C LEU A 179 -4.20 -16.14 -0.12
N ALA A 180 -5.07 -15.20 -0.36
CA ALA A 180 -5.03 -14.37 -1.57
C ALA A 180 -4.02 -13.23 -1.42
N SER A 181 -3.87 -12.65 -0.21
CA SER A 181 -2.77 -11.75 0.14
C SER A 181 -2.04 -12.23 1.38
N ALA A 182 -0.93 -12.93 1.20
CA ALA A 182 -0.03 -13.26 2.32
C ALA A 182 0.72 -12.02 2.81
N ARG A 183 0.98 -11.02 1.94
CA ARG A 183 1.57 -9.73 2.31
C ARG A 183 0.87 -9.13 3.52
N ALA A 184 -0.45 -9.05 3.50
CA ALA A 184 -1.23 -8.46 4.58
C ALA A 184 -0.90 -9.10 5.95
N LYS A 185 -0.72 -10.42 6.01
CA LYS A 185 -0.41 -11.12 7.27
C LYS A 185 1.07 -11.13 7.64
N ILE A 186 1.96 -11.10 6.66
CA ILE A 186 3.40 -10.95 6.93
C ILE A 186 3.66 -9.55 7.52
N PHE A 187 3.08 -8.50 6.90
CA PHE A 187 3.22 -7.12 7.35
C PHE A 187 2.57 -6.87 8.72
N GLU A 188 1.38 -7.42 8.98
CA GLU A 188 0.71 -7.33 10.29
C GLU A 188 1.47 -8.01 11.44
N GLY A 189 2.50 -8.78 11.15
CA GLY A 189 3.42 -9.28 12.16
C GLY A 189 4.27 -8.18 12.81
N LEU A 190 4.35 -7.00 12.20
CA LEU A 190 5.03 -5.83 12.74
C LEU A 190 4.14 -5.07 13.73
N PRO A 191 4.73 -4.36 14.71
CA PRO A 191 3.96 -3.44 15.55
C PRO A 191 3.44 -2.25 14.73
N ASN A 192 2.36 -1.63 15.20
CA ASN A 192 1.78 -0.41 14.62
C ASN A 192 1.33 -0.55 13.16
N THR A 193 0.88 -1.73 12.78
CA THR A 193 0.35 -2.09 11.46
C THR A 193 -1.14 -2.45 11.55
N GLY A 194 -1.74 -2.68 10.39
CA GLY A 194 -3.11 -3.17 10.26
C GLY A 194 -4.16 -2.09 10.45
N MET A 195 -5.36 -2.49 10.85
CA MET A 195 -6.50 -1.59 11.00
C MET A 195 -6.30 -0.59 12.17
N PRO A 196 -6.25 0.73 11.90
CA PRO A 196 -6.12 1.71 12.97
C PRO A 196 -7.38 1.78 13.85
N THR A 197 -7.21 2.20 15.09
CA THR A 197 -8.32 2.72 15.90
C THR A 197 -8.70 4.11 15.39
N ALA A 198 -9.98 4.46 15.48
CA ALA A 198 -10.40 5.82 15.15
C ALA A 198 -9.84 6.84 16.14
N PHE A 199 -9.55 8.02 15.64
CA PHE A 199 -9.13 9.17 16.45
C PHE A 199 -10.21 10.26 16.41
N ASP A 200 -10.41 10.94 17.53
CA ASP A 200 -11.46 11.95 17.68
C ASP A 200 -11.07 13.31 17.07
N SER A 201 -9.79 13.56 16.88
CA SER A 201 -9.26 14.81 16.31
C SER A 201 -7.81 14.63 15.86
N PHE A 202 -7.29 15.58 15.11
CA PHE A 202 -5.86 15.64 14.77
C PHE A 202 -4.99 15.84 16.03
N GLU A 203 -5.45 16.62 16.99
CA GLU A 203 -4.75 16.78 18.28
C GLU A 203 -4.59 15.42 19.00
N ALA A 204 -5.64 14.59 19.02
CA ALA A 204 -5.59 13.25 19.60
C ALA A 204 -4.62 12.33 18.82
N PHE A 205 -4.64 12.37 17.49
CA PHE A 205 -3.70 11.63 16.65
C PHE A 205 -2.25 12.07 16.87
N GLN A 206 -1.98 13.39 16.87
CA GLN A 206 -0.65 13.93 17.13
C GLN A 206 -0.14 13.63 18.55
N ALA A 207 -1.04 13.66 19.55
CA ALA A 207 -0.70 13.28 20.91
C ALA A 207 -0.33 11.79 21.00
N PHE A 208 -0.98 10.93 20.20
CA PHE A 208 -0.62 9.52 20.09
C PHE A 208 0.75 9.36 19.42
N GLU A 209 1.02 9.99 18.28
CA GLU A 209 2.34 9.99 17.62
C GLU A 209 3.45 10.37 18.61
N ARG A 210 3.25 11.48 19.32
CA ARG A 210 4.22 12.01 20.31
C ARG A 210 4.52 10.99 21.42
N ARG A 211 3.48 10.36 21.98
CA ARG A 211 3.66 9.34 23.02
C ARG A 211 4.42 8.13 22.52
N MET A 212 4.14 7.68 21.29
CA MET A 212 4.84 6.54 20.68
C MET A 212 6.33 6.82 20.52
N VAL A 213 6.71 8.03 20.10
CA VAL A 213 8.10 8.48 20.02
C VAL A 213 8.74 8.63 21.40
N GLU A 214 8.07 9.29 22.34
CA GLU A 214 8.55 9.51 23.72
C GLU A 214 8.82 8.21 24.49
N HIS A 215 8.02 7.18 24.24
CA HIS A 215 8.21 5.86 24.83
C HIS A 215 9.20 4.96 24.08
N GLY A 216 9.79 5.44 22.96
CA GLY A 216 10.69 4.67 22.14
C GLY A 216 10.03 3.48 21.41
N SER A 217 8.70 3.51 21.27
CA SER A 217 7.95 2.49 20.52
C SER A 217 8.15 2.62 19.03
N ILE A 218 8.35 3.83 18.55
CA ILE A 218 8.73 4.19 17.18
C ILE A 218 9.87 5.21 17.21
N ALA A 219 10.69 5.25 16.16
CA ALA A 219 11.73 6.24 16.01
C ALA A 219 11.17 7.58 15.49
N ASP A 220 10.22 7.51 14.58
CA ASP A 220 9.52 8.65 13.99
C ASP A 220 8.10 8.23 13.55
N ARG A 221 7.26 9.22 13.17
CA ARG A 221 5.88 9.00 12.72
C ARG A 221 5.74 8.06 11.51
N GLY A 222 6.75 7.97 10.65
CA GLY A 222 6.76 7.09 9.49
C GLY A 222 6.61 5.61 9.86
N GLU A 223 6.87 5.24 11.14
CA GLU A 223 6.69 3.87 11.63
C GLU A 223 5.26 3.55 12.14
N LEU A 224 4.29 4.43 11.94
CA LEU A 224 2.87 4.13 12.12
C LEU A 224 2.30 3.56 10.81
N TRP A 225 2.54 2.29 10.58
CA TRP A 225 2.25 1.58 9.32
C TRP A 225 0.81 1.04 9.23
N TYR A 226 -0.16 1.86 9.61
CA TYR A 226 -1.58 1.49 9.50
C TYR A 226 -2.05 1.40 8.05
N ASP A 227 -3.10 0.60 7.79
CA ASP A 227 -3.70 0.42 6.47
C ASP A 227 -4.18 1.72 5.82
N VAL A 228 -4.58 2.67 6.66
CA VAL A 228 -4.90 4.05 6.30
C VAL A 228 -4.55 4.96 7.46
N ARG A 229 -3.99 6.14 7.16
CA ARG A 229 -3.64 7.14 8.18
C ARG A 229 -3.71 8.56 7.63
N PRO A 230 -3.96 9.58 8.47
CA PRO A 230 -3.57 10.94 8.12
C PRO A 230 -2.04 11.01 8.11
N HIS A 231 -1.44 11.43 7.01
CA HIS A 231 0.01 11.55 6.89
C HIS A 231 0.45 12.99 7.17
N SER A 232 0.78 13.27 8.41
CA SER A 232 1.08 14.60 8.93
C SER A 232 2.38 15.25 8.39
N GLY A 233 3.12 14.55 7.54
CA GLY A 233 4.29 15.09 6.83
C GLY A 233 3.97 15.64 5.45
N HIS A 234 3.00 15.03 4.78
CA HIS A 234 2.60 15.41 3.42
C HIS A 234 1.24 16.12 3.37
N GLY A 235 0.49 16.15 4.48
CA GLY A 235 -0.85 16.73 4.50
C GLY A 235 -1.87 15.93 3.70
N THR A 236 -1.77 14.61 3.75
CA THR A 236 -2.59 13.70 2.96
C THR A 236 -3.31 12.69 3.84
N VAL A 237 -4.34 12.04 3.28
CA VAL A 237 -4.79 10.72 3.74
C VAL A 237 -4.06 9.69 2.88
N GLU A 238 -3.33 8.80 3.53
CA GLU A 238 -2.52 7.76 2.90
C GLU A 238 -3.22 6.41 3.02
N VAL A 239 -3.44 5.75 1.89
CA VAL A 239 -3.96 4.38 1.77
C VAL A 239 -2.79 3.44 1.47
N ARG A 240 -2.60 2.39 2.30
CA ARG A 240 -1.46 1.47 2.25
C ARG A 240 -1.83 -0.01 2.09
N SER A 241 -3.13 -0.30 2.06
CA SER A 241 -3.63 -1.68 2.07
C SER A 241 -3.38 -2.48 0.78
N PRO A 242 -3.32 -1.90 -0.43
CA PRO A 242 -3.14 -2.67 -1.67
C PRO A 242 -1.78 -3.37 -1.75
N ASP A 243 -1.78 -4.61 -2.28
CA ASP A 243 -0.57 -5.31 -2.71
C ASP A 243 0.05 -4.59 -3.92
N GLY A 244 1.37 -4.71 -4.12
CA GLY A 244 2.05 -4.25 -5.34
C GLY A 244 1.49 -4.91 -6.60
N GLN A 245 1.44 -4.17 -7.71
CA GLN A 245 0.78 -4.58 -8.97
C GLN A 245 1.74 -4.48 -10.16
N ALA A 246 1.76 -5.47 -11.04
CA ALA A 246 2.52 -5.40 -12.28
C ALA A 246 1.80 -4.55 -13.35
N ASP A 247 0.49 -4.62 -13.40
CA ASP A 247 -0.35 -3.92 -14.36
C ASP A 247 -0.57 -2.44 -13.96
N PRO A 248 -0.15 -1.45 -14.76
CA PRO A 248 -0.32 -0.03 -14.48
C PRO A 248 -1.79 0.41 -14.51
N ASP A 249 -2.65 -0.27 -15.27
CA ASP A 249 -4.08 0.04 -15.32
C ASP A 249 -4.75 -0.28 -13.98
N VAL A 250 -4.33 -1.37 -13.32
CA VAL A 250 -4.78 -1.72 -11.97
C VAL A 250 -4.33 -0.65 -10.96
N VAL A 251 -3.08 -0.15 -11.05
CA VAL A 251 -2.60 0.95 -10.20
C VAL A 251 -3.46 2.20 -10.41
N SER A 252 -3.71 2.57 -11.67
CA SER A 252 -4.53 3.73 -12.02
C SER A 252 -5.95 3.62 -11.48
N ALA A 253 -6.56 2.43 -11.50
CA ALA A 253 -7.87 2.18 -10.91
C ALA A 253 -7.90 2.39 -9.40
N PHE A 254 -6.84 1.96 -8.68
CA PHE A 254 -6.72 2.22 -7.23
C PHE A 254 -6.49 3.69 -6.90
N VAL A 255 -5.72 4.40 -7.72
CA VAL A 255 -5.51 5.85 -7.57
C VAL A 255 -6.82 6.60 -7.77
N GLU A 256 -7.56 6.31 -8.85
CA GLU A 256 -8.88 6.89 -9.13
C GLU A 256 -9.85 6.64 -7.96
N TYR A 257 -9.96 5.40 -7.50
CA TYR A 257 -10.87 5.03 -6.42
C TYR A 257 -10.50 5.66 -5.09
N SER A 258 -9.21 5.66 -4.72
CA SER A 258 -8.72 6.29 -3.49
C SER A 258 -8.98 7.78 -3.49
N HIS A 259 -8.70 8.47 -4.60
CA HIS A 259 -8.95 9.89 -4.76
C HIS A 259 -10.44 10.21 -4.64
N ALA A 260 -11.29 9.47 -5.37
CA ALA A 260 -12.74 9.69 -5.34
C ALA A 260 -13.33 9.49 -3.94
N LEU A 261 -12.87 8.47 -3.20
CA LEU A 261 -13.31 8.22 -1.83
C LEU A 261 -12.91 9.33 -0.87
N VAL A 262 -11.63 9.73 -0.89
CA VAL A 262 -11.11 10.77 0.00
C VAL A 262 -11.80 12.10 -0.27
N THR A 263 -11.98 12.46 -1.54
CA THR A 263 -12.65 13.72 -1.96
C THR A 263 -14.13 13.72 -1.55
N ASP A 264 -14.87 12.64 -1.82
CA ASP A 264 -16.28 12.49 -1.42
C ASP A 264 -16.44 12.63 0.11
N TYR A 265 -15.54 12.01 0.89
CA TYR A 265 -15.58 12.17 2.34
C TYR A 265 -15.14 13.56 2.81
N ALA A 266 -14.18 14.19 2.16
CA ALA A 266 -13.76 15.55 2.48
C ALA A 266 -14.91 16.55 2.26
N GLU A 267 -15.66 16.44 1.14
CA GLU A 267 -16.84 17.23 0.85
C GLU A 267 -17.96 17.01 1.90
N ARG A 268 -18.20 15.76 2.29
CA ARG A 268 -19.20 15.45 3.33
C ARG A 268 -18.83 16.00 4.71
N TYR A 269 -17.56 16.10 5.03
CA TYR A 269 -17.11 16.74 6.27
C TYR A 269 -17.49 18.21 6.30
N GLU A 270 -17.40 18.92 5.17
CA GLU A 270 -17.78 20.33 5.07
C GLU A 270 -19.29 20.55 5.20
N ASP A 271 -20.09 19.68 4.59
CA ASP A 271 -21.55 19.76 4.61
C ASP A 271 -22.15 19.41 5.99
N HIS A 272 -21.49 18.53 6.73
CA HIS A 272 -21.97 18.00 8.00
C HIS A 272 -20.83 17.90 9.04
N PRO A 273 -20.40 19.02 9.61
CA PRO A 273 -19.33 19.04 10.63
C PRO A 273 -19.78 18.50 12.00
N GLU A 274 -20.76 17.57 12.01
CA GLU A 274 -21.16 16.91 13.24
C GLU A 274 -20.01 16.08 13.82
N PRO A 275 -19.87 16.06 15.16
CA PRO A 275 -18.78 15.36 15.80
C PRO A 275 -18.84 13.87 15.47
N PHE A 276 -17.70 13.34 15.08
CA PHE A 276 -17.23 11.95 15.03
C PHE A 276 -18.23 10.85 15.46
N GLU A 277 -19.39 10.71 14.82
CA GLU A 277 -19.96 9.38 14.76
C GLU A 277 -18.99 8.53 13.91
N VAL A 278 -18.03 7.94 14.61
CA VAL A 278 -17.25 6.82 14.09
C VAL A 278 -18.28 5.86 13.54
N ASP A 279 -18.21 5.51 12.26
CA ASP A 279 -18.99 4.41 11.69
C ASP A 279 -19.06 3.34 12.76
N GLY A 280 -20.27 2.99 13.22
CA GLY A 280 -20.49 2.23 14.44
C GLY A 280 -19.93 0.81 14.44
N LEU A 281 -19.12 0.45 13.41
CA LEU A 281 -18.48 -0.85 13.29
C LEU A 281 -17.24 -0.91 14.19
N ARG A 282 -17.27 -1.84 15.12
CA ARG A 282 -16.14 -2.11 15.99
C ARG A 282 -14.90 -2.52 15.19
N ARG A 283 -13.71 -2.14 15.68
CA ARG A 283 -12.43 -2.48 15.05
C ARG A 283 -12.32 -3.98 14.76
N GLU A 284 -12.78 -4.82 15.68
CA GLU A 284 -12.72 -6.29 15.53
C GLU A 284 -13.52 -6.80 14.31
N LEU A 285 -14.60 -6.11 13.93
CA LEU A 285 -15.36 -6.42 12.72
C LEU A 285 -14.68 -5.88 11.45
N LEU A 286 -13.96 -4.77 11.54
CA LEU A 286 -13.09 -4.30 10.46
C LEU A 286 -11.90 -5.23 10.25
N ASP A 287 -11.28 -5.73 11.33
CA ASP A 287 -10.23 -6.75 11.27
C ASP A 287 -10.76 -8.07 10.67
N GLU A 288 -12.01 -8.46 10.98
CA GLU A 288 -12.67 -9.61 10.34
C GLU A 288 -12.87 -9.38 8.84
N ASN A 289 -13.29 -8.18 8.40
CA ASN A 289 -13.39 -7.83 7.00
C ASN A 289 -12.02 -7.93 6.30
N LYS A 290 -10.97 -7.45 6.95
CA LYS A 290 -9.60 -7.58 6.43
C LYS A 290 -9.15 -9.03 6.34
N TRP A 291 -9.48 -9.87 7.34
CA TRP A 291 -9.21 -11.30 7.27
C TRP A 291 -9.91 -11.96 6.07
N ARG A 292 -11.18 -11.63 5.83
CA ARG A 292 -11.94 -12.17 4.68
C ARG A 292 -11.32 -11.74 3.36
N ALA A 293 -10.95 -10.46 3.22
CA ALA A 293 -10.20 -9.95 2.07
C ALA A 293 -8.90 -10.74 1.84
N THR A 294 -8.08 -10.84 2.89
CA THR A 294 -6.80 -11.56 2.88
C THR A 294 -6.94 -13.01 2.45
N ARG A 295 -7.99 -13.68 2.91
CA ARG A 295 -8.19 -15.12 2.67
C ARG A 295 -8.86 -15.40 1.34
N HIS A 296 -9.84 -14.59 0.93
CA HIS A 296 -10.76 -14.91 -0.14
C HIS A 296 -10.62 -14.02 -1.38
N GLY A 297 -9.90 -12.87 -1.31
CA GLY A 297 -9.73 -11.96 -2.46
C GLY A 297 -11.05 -11.56 -3.07
N HIS A 298 -11.23 -11.80 -4.36
CA HIS A 298 -12.45 -11.44 -5.10
C HIS A 298 -13.72 -12.17 -4.62
N ASP A 299 -13.59 -13.32 -3.95
CA ASP A 299 -14.72 -14.04 -3.34
C ASP A 299 -15.09 -13.54 -1.94
N ALA A 300 -14.46 -12.46 -1.46
CA ALA A 300 -14.70 -11.95 -0.11
C ALA A 300 -16.10 -11.36 0.05
N SER A 301 -16.62 -11.47 1.27
CA SER A 301 -17.81 -10.74 1.73
C SER A 301 -17.49 -9.99 3.01
N PHE A 302 -18.07 -8.82 3.19
CA PHE A 302 -17.77 -7.89 4.26
C PHE A 302 -18.96 -7.68 5.18
N VAL A 303 -18.71 -7.55 6.46
CA VAL A 303 -19.70 -7.02 7.41
C VAL A 303 -20.06 -5.61 6.95
N THR A 304 -21.37 -5.34 6.80
CA THR A 304 -21.86 -4.03 6.38
C THR A 304 -21.49 -2.94 7.40
N ARG A 305 -21.47 -1.66 6.97
CA ARG A 305 -21.08 -0.54 7.84
C ARG A 305 -21.95 -0.41 9.09
N ASP A 306 -23.22 -0.75 9.00
CA ASP A 306 -24.18 -0.75 10.11
C ASP A 306 -24.12 -2.03 10.96
N GLY A 307 -23.28 -3.01 10.58
CA GLY A 307 -23.13 -4.28 11.28
C GLY A 307 -24.33 -5.23 11.17
N SER A 308 -25.32 -4.92 10.31
CA SER A 308 -26.59 -5.67 10.23
C SER A 308 -26.52 -6.96 9.40
N GLY A 309 -25.48 -7.09 8.57
CA GLY A 309 -25.35 -8.21 7.64
C GLY A 309 -23.98 -8.30 6.97
N THR A 310 -23.93 -9.00 5.86
CA THR A 310 -22.73 -9.08 5.00
C THR A 310 -23.10 -8.73 3.56
N VAL A 311 -22.13 -8.20 2.83
CA VAL A 311 -22.22 -7.83 1.41
C VAL A 311 -21.04 -8.42 0.64
N GLY A 312 -21.27 -8.95 -0.54
CA GLY A 312 -20.21 -9.46 -1.42
C GLY A 312 -19.40 -8.36 -2.05
N LEU A 313 -18.13 -8.65 -2.41
CA LEU A 313 -17.23 -7.67 -3.04
C LEU A 313 -17.85 -7.06 -4.30
N GLY A 314 -18.41 -7.86 -5.21
CA GLY A 314 -19.01 -7.37 -6.45
C GLY A 314 -20.13 -6.35 -6.22
N GLU A 315 -21.02 -6.60 -5.25
CA GLU A 315 -22.06 -5.63 -4.88
C GLU A 315 -21.48 -4.33 -4.30
N VAL A 316 -20.38 -4.42 -3.55
CA VAL A 316 -19.66 -3.24 -3.06
C VAL A 316 -19.07 -2.45 -4.22
N VAL A 317 -18.40 -3.11 -5.17
CA VAL A 317 -17.80 -2.50 -6.36
C VAL A 317 -18.87 -1.76 -7.17
N ASP A 318 -19.97 -2.43 -7.51
CA ASP A 318 -21.06 -1.81 -8.28
C ASP A 318 -21.59 -0.56 -7.60
N ARG A 319 -21.89 -0.67 -6.32
CA ARG A 319 -22.41 0.47 -5.53
C ARG A 319 -21.43 1.63 -5.46
N GLU A 320 -20.14 1.37 -5.22
CA GLU A 320 -19.13 2.42 -5.09
C GLU A 320 -18.81 3.06 -6.46
N CYS A 321 -18.75 2.28 -7.54
CA CYS A 321 -18.61 2.81 -8.89
C CYS A 321 -19.76 3.76 -9.24
N ASP A 322 -21.00 3.33 -9.00
CA ASP A 322 -22.19 4.14 -9.30
C ASP A 322 -22.26 5.41 -8.44
N ARG A 323 -21.85 5.31 -7.16
CA ARG A 323 -21.87 6.43 -6.22
C ARG A 323 -20.80 7.48 -6.50
N LEU A 324 -19.60 7.04 -6.87
CA LEU A 324 -18.44 7.91 -7.07
C LEU A 324 -18.21 8.33 -8.52
N GLY A 325 -18.89 7.66 -9.47
CA GLY A 325 -18.71 7.93 -10.90
C GLY A 325 -17.36 7.44 -11.44
N VAL A 326 -16.80 6.39 -10.83
CA VAL A 326 -15.56 5.72 -11.25
C VAL A 326 -15.87 4.36 -11.89
N SER A 327 -14.94 3.81 -12.66
CA SER A 327 -15.16 2.51 -13.33
C SER A 327 -13.99 1.53 -13.18
N GLY A 328 -12.77 2.00 -13.02
CA GLY A 328 -11.58 1.16 -13.06
C GLY A 328 -11.60 -0.02 -12.08
N ILE A 329 -12.12 0.15 -10.87
CA ILE A 329 -12.21 -0.96 -9.90
C ILE A 329 -13.24 -2.05 -10.30
N ARG A 330 -14.20 -1.75 -11.20
CA ARG A 330 -15.10 -2.76 -11.76
C ARG A 330 -14.34 -3.65 -12.72
N ASP A 331 -13.52 -3.08 -13.59
CA ASP A 331 -12.67 -3.82 -14.53
C ASP A 331 -11.70 -4.72 -13.74
N VAL A 332 -11.07 -4.19 -12.69
CA VAL A 332 -10.21 -4.99 -11.79
C VAL A 332 -10.96 -6.17 -11.13
N TYR A 333 -12.21 -5.97 -10.72
CA TYR A 333 -13.00 -7.04 -10.11
C TYR A 333 -13.45 -8.11 -11.11
N GLU A 334 -13.77 -7.72 -12.36
CA GLU A 334 -14.22 -8.62 -13.42
C GLU A 334 -13.07 -9.46 -14.00
N ASP A 335 -11.84 -8.99 -13.87
CA ASP A 335 -10.64 -9.70 -14.30
C ASP A 335 -10.17 -10.74 -13.26
N GLU A 336 -9.32 -11.67 -13.71
CA GLU A 336 -8.65 -12.63 -12.85
C GLU A 336 -7.75 -11.89 -11.84
N SER A 337 -7.91 -12.13 -10.53
CA SER A 337 -7.06 -11.51 -9.52
C SER A 337 -5.59 -11.92 -9.68
N GLY A 338 -4.66 -11.06 -9.23
CA GLY A 338 -3.22 -11.35 -9.28
C GLY A 338 -2.87 -12.67 -8.57
N SER A 339 -3.55 -13.00 -7.47
CA SER A 339 -3.30 -14.24 -6.73
C SER A 339 -3.79 -15.49 -7.46
N GLU A 340 -4.92 -15.42 -8.18
CA GLU A 340 -5.42 -16.50 -9.02
C GLU A 340 -4.52 -16.71 -10.24
N ARG A 341 -4.15 -15.61 -10.90
CA ARG A 341 -3.22 -15.60 -12.04
C ARG A 341 -1.88 -16.25 -11.66
N GLN A 342 -1.28 -15.88 -10.54
CA GLN A 342 -0.03 -16.48 -10.09
C GLN A 342 -0.16 -18.00 -9.87
N ARG A 343 -1.25 -18.47 -9.26
CA ARG A 343 -1.48 -19.90 -9.06
C ARG A 343 -1.68 -20.63 -10.37
N ARG A 344 -2.49 -20.08 -11.27
CA ARG A 344 -2.73 -20.68 -12.60
C ARG A 344 -1.43 -20.80 -13.41
N ILE A 345 -0.62 -19.72 -13.47
CA ILE A 345 0.65 -19.74 -14.19
C ILE A 345 1.61 -20.79 -13.58
N LEU A 346 1.71 -20.88 -12.26
CA LEU A 346 2.55 -21.88 -11.63
C LEU A 346 2.12 -23.31 -11.98
N ASP A 347 0.82 -23.58 -11.94
CA ASP A 347 0.26 -24.92 -12.21
C ASP A 347 0.36 -25.32 -13.69
N GLU A 348 0.18 -24.37 -14.62
CA GLU A 348 0.14 -24.65 -16.04
C GLU A 348 1.50 -24.55 -16.72
N GLU A 349 2.36 -23.60 -16.29
CA GLU A 349 3.58 -23.20 -17.00
C GLU A 349 4.85 -23.33 -16.16
N GLY A 350 4.70 -23.43 -14.83
CA GLY A 350 5.78 -23.64 -13.86
C GLY A 350 6.43 -22.35 -13.33
N GLU A 351 7.41 -22.54 -12.46
CA GLU A 351 8.01 -21.48 -11.63
C GLU A 351 8.69 -20.37 -12.45
N GLY A 352 9.40 -20.75 -13.54
CA GLY A 352 10.06 -19.75 -14.40
C GLY A 352 9.08 -18.82 -15.09
N ALA A 353 7.93 -19.33 -15.57
CA ALA A 353 6.88 -18.53 -16.18
C ALA A 353 6.18 -17.64 -15.13
N LEU A 354 5.99 -18.16 -13.91
CA LEU A 354 5.46 -17.36 -12.81
C LEU A 354 6.36 -16.15 -12.52
N TYR A 355 7.67 -16.35 -12.38
CA TYR A 355 8.59 -15.23 -12.10
C TYR A 355 8.62 -14.22 -13.24
N GLU A 356 8.66 -14.69 -14.49
CA GLU A 356 8.63 -13.83 -15.67
C GLU A 356 7.33 -13.01 -15.76
N SER A 357 6.20 -13.56 -15.32
CA SER A 357 4.89 -12.87 -15.34
C SER A 357 4.79 -11.69 -14.36
N LEU A 358 5.74 -11.55 -13.44
CA LEU A 358 5.80 -10.45 -12.47
C LEU A 358 6.74 -9.32 -12.92
N VAL A 359 7.55 -9.56 -13.95
CA VAL A 359 8.53 -8.58 -14.46
C VAL A 359 7.81 -7.53 -15.31
N LEU A 360 8.23 -6.24 -15.12
CA LEU A 360 7.70 -5.07 -15.83
C LEU A 360 8.35 -4.91 -17.21
#